data_dbbbabf3fac9ea7644ae62cb77590d1c
#
_entry.id   dbbbabf3fac9ea7644ae62cb77590d1c
#
_cell.length_a   1.000
_cell.length_b   1.000
_cell.length_c   1.000
_cell.angle_alpha   90.00
_cell.angle_beta   90.00
_cell.angle_gamma   90.00
#
_symmetry.space_group_name_H-M   'P 1'
#
loop_
_entity.id
_entity.type
_entity.pdbx_description
1 polymer ?
#
loop_
_entity_poly.entity_id
_entity_poly.type
_entity_poly.pdbx_seq_one_letter_code
_entity_poly.pdbx_strand_id
1 'polypeptide(L)'
;MCDQTERNERDDMDIKRSGARPSGRGAPDHFTGAVRTDPLFDVAEPARARGGLVTFEPGARTAWHSHPLGQVLIVTSGLGWVQREGGAIEEIRPGDVVRFEPGERHWHGATITTAMSHIAITEALNGRTADWFEHVSDAQYRARV
;
A
#
# COMPACT_ATOMS: atom_id res chain seq x y z
N MET A 1 -37.64 -4.62 -19.48
CA MET A 1 -36.42 -4.80 -18.65
C MET A 1 -35.49 -3.62 -18.88
N CYS A 2 -35.36 -2.78 -17.87
CA CYS A 2 -34.35 -1.74 -17.94
C CYS A 2 -32.97 -2.42 -17.93
N ASP A 3 -32.23 -2.20 -18.98
CA ASP A 3 -30.85 -2.63 -19.06
C ASP A 3 -30.06 -1.85 -18.00
N GLN A 4 -29.63 -2.54 -16.97
CA GLN A 4 -28.82 -1.92 -15.91
C GLN A 4 -27.44 -1.48 -16.39
N THR A 5 -27.05 -1.86 -17.60
CA THR A 5 -25.77 -1.46 -18.19
C THR A 5 -25.75 -0.01 -18.67
N GLU A 6 -26.91 0.62 -18.81
CA GLU A 6 -27.01 2.01 -19.24
C GLU A 6 -27.03 3.02 -18.08
N ARG A 7 -27.01 2.54 -16.83
CA ARG A 7 -26.99 3.44 -15.70
C ARG A 7 -25.66 4.19 -15.69
N ASN A 8 -25.75 5.50 -15.82
CA ASN A 8 -24.57 6.36 -15.81
C ASN A 8 -23.93 6.31 -14.41
N GLU A 9 -22.76 5.68 -14.29
CA GLU A 9 -22.05 5.53 -13.01
C GLU A 9 -21.82 6.86 -12.28
N ARG A 10 -21.87 8.00 -13.01
CA ARG A 10 -21.70 9.33 -12.42
C ARG A 10 -22.91 9.80 -11.64
N ASP A 11 -24.09 9.21 -11.85
CA ASP A 11 -25.31 9.62 -11.19
C ASP A 11 -25.58 8.80 -9.92
N ASP A 12 -24.82 7.75 -9.68
CA ASP A 12 -25.00 6.84 -8.55
C ASP A 12 -23.88 6.95 -7.53
N MET A 13 -24.28 6.96 -6.27
CA MET A 13 -23.33 6.75 -5.18
C MET A 13 -22.83 5.31 -5.26
N ASP A 14 -21.51 5.14 -5.21
CA ASP A 14 -20.86 3.83 -5.27
C ASP A 14 -20.47 3.39 -3.84
N ILE A 15 -21.00 2.26 -3.41
CA ILE A 15 -20.65 1.68 -2.11
C ILE A 15 -20.02 0.32 -2.36
N LYS A 16 -18.73 0.20 -2.04
CA LYS A 16 -18.02 -1.08 -2.09
C LYS A 16 -18.09 -1.72 -0.72
N ARG A 17 -18.92 -2.76 -0.60
CA ARG A 17 -19.15 -3.43 0.68
C ARG A 17 -17.92 -4.21 1.13
N SER A 18 -17.70 -4.25 2.44
CA SER A 18 -16.71 -5.14 3.03
C SER A 18 -17.05 -6.60 2.67
N GLY A 19 -16.04 -7.35 2.25
CA GLY A 19 -16.22 -8.74 1.83
C GLY A 19 -16.63 -8.93 0.37
N ALA A 20 -16.96 -7.85 -0.36
CA ALA A 20 -17.32 -7.94 -1.78
C ALA A 20 -16.10 -8.16 -2.68
N ARG A 21 -14.91 -7.83 -2.19
CA ARG A 21 -13.66 -7.97 -2.93
C ARG A 21 -12.79 -8.97 -2.19
N PRO A 22 -12.26 -10.00 -2.89
CA PRO A 22 -11.45 -11.01 -2.23
C PRO A 22 -10.11 -10.43 -1.77
N SER A 23 -9.61 -10.94 -0.64
CA SER A 23 -8.25 -10.70 -0.21
C SER A 23 -7.28 -11.44 -1.13
N GLY A 24 -6.13 -10.84 -1.34
CA GLY A 24 -5.04 -11.41 -2.12
C GLY A 24 -3.77 -11.57 -1.30
N ARG A 25 -2.79 -12.21 -1.89
CA ARG A 25 -1.44 -12.31 -1.33
C ARG A 25 -0.53 -11.33 -2.03
N GLY A 26 0.36 -10.70 -1.27
CA GLY A 26 1.42 -9.89 -1.84
C GLY A 26 2.31 -10.73 -2.75
N ALA A 27 2.61 -10.21 -3.94
CA ALA A 27 3.45 -10.92 -4.91
C ALA A 27 4.88 -11.07 -4.38
N PRO A 28 5.50 -12.26 -4.52
CA PRO A 28 6.87 -12.49 -4.03
C PRO A 28 7.91 -11.54 -4.63
N ASP A 29 7.65 -11.01 -5.83
CA ASP A 29 8.55 -10.04 -6.47
C ASP A 29 8.52 -8.68 -5.79
N HIS A 30 7.46 -8.36 -5.06
CA HIS A 30 7.24 -7.04 -4.45
C HIS A 30 7.31 -7.06 -2.92
N PHE A 31 7.31 -8.24 -2.31
CA PHE A 31 7.26 -8.39 -0.85
C PHE A 31 8.17 -9.51 -0.39
N THR A 32 8.69 -9.35 0.82
CA THR A 32 9.35 -10.43 1.58
C THR A 32 8.45 -10.78 2.76
N GLY A 33 8.25 -12.08 2.99
CA GLY A 33 7.37 -12.55 4.06
C GLY A 33 5.91 -12.62 3.65
N ALA A 34 5.05 -12.90 4.62
CA ALA A 34 3.61 -13.06 4.38
C ALA A 34 2.91 -11.70 4.43
N VAL A 35 2.26 -11.35 3.34
CA VAL A 35 1.55 -10.08 3.17
C VAL A 35 0.18 -10.36 2.57
N ARG A 36 -0.87 -9.76 3.16
CA ARG A 36 -2.22 -9.80 2.61
C ARG A 36 -2.58 -8.44 2.05
N THR A 37 -3.21 -8.43 0.88
CA THR A 37 -3.68 -7.21 0.22
C THR A 37 -5.19 -7.27 0.07
N ASP A 38 -5.86 -6.20 0.50
CA ASP A 38 -7.32 -6.05 0.39
C ASP A 38 -7.61 -4.79 -0.42
N PRO A 39 -8.06 -4.92 -1.69
CA PRO A 39 -8.40 -3.74 -2.49
C PRO A 39 -9.55 -2.96 -1.85
N LEU A 40 -9.43 -1.63 -1.80
CA LEU A 40 -10.47 -0.76 -1.25
C LEU A 40 -11.19 0.01 -2.35
N PHE A 41 -10.48 0.73 -3.18
CA PHE A 41 -11.07 1.50 -4.26
C PHE A 41 -10.09 1.73 -5.41
N ASP A 42 -10.67 1.93 -6.59
CA ASP A 42 -9.98 2.26 -7.81
C ASP A 42 -10.94 3.15 -8.60
N VAL A 43 -10.73 4.45 -8.59
CA VAL A 43 -11.66 5.40 -9.19
C VAL A 43 -11.38 5.59 -10.69
N ALA A 44 -12.45 5.72 -11.43
CA ALA A 44 -12.37 5.92 -12.87
C ALA A 44 -11.82 7.31 -13.22
N GLU A 45 -11.13 7.41 -14.35
CA GLU A 45 -10.67 8.68 -14.88
C GLU A 45 -11.83 9.68 -15.05
N PRO A 46 -11.60 10.99 -14.84
CA PRO A 46 -10.30 11.65 -14.68
C PRO A 46 -9.70 11.56 -13.27
N ALA A 47 -10.40 10.95 -12.30
CA ALA A 47 -9.84 10.69 -11.00
C ALA A 47 -8.71 9.66 -11.11
N ARG A 48 -7.75 9.69 -10.16
CA ARG A 48 -6.54 8.87 -10.23
C ARG A 48 -6.30 8.04 -8.98
N ALA A 49 -7.08 8.28 -7.93
CA ALA A 49 -6.84 7.67 -6.63
C ALA A 49 -7.13 6.17 -6.64
N ARG A 50 -6.23 5.41 -6.03
CA ARG A 50 -6.38 3.99 -5.76
C ARG A 50 -6.01 3.74 -4.30
N GLY A 51 -6.72 2.85 -3.65
CA GLY A 51 -6.47 2.52 -2.25
C GLY A 51 -6.57 1.05 -1.97
N GLY A 52 -5.74 0.60 -1.03
CA GLY A 52 -5.74 -0.78 -0.56
C GLY A 52 -5.35 -0.85 0.90
N LEU A 53 -5.85 -1.86 1.59
CA LEU A 53 -5.40 -2.22 2.93
C LEU A 53 -4.35 -3.31 2.78
N VAL A 54 -3.18 -3.09 3.37
CA VAL A 54 -2.08 -4.05 3.30
C VAL A 54 -1.74 -4.48 4.72
N THR A 55 -1.69 -5.79 4.94
CA THR A 55 -1.39 -6.38 6.24
C THR A 55 -0.10 -7.18 6.13
N PHE A 56 0.87 -6.81 6.95
CA PHE A 56 2.19 -7.44 7.02
C PHE A 56 2.27 -8.30 8.27
N GLU A 57 2.58 -9.58 8.13
CA GLU A 57 2.93 -10.42 9.28
C GLU A 57 4.29 -9.99 9.85
N PRO A 58 4.63 -10.38 11.10
CA PRO A 58 5.94 -10.04 11.67
C PRO A 58 7.09 -10.40 10.73
N GLY A 59 7.99 -9.46 10.50
CA GLY A 59 9.14 -9.63 9.61
C GLY A 59 8.86 -9.34 8.14
N ALA A 60 7.61 -9.21 7.74
CA ALA A 60 7.25 -8.95 6.35
C ALA A 60 7.42 -7.47 5.99
N ARG A 61 7.82 -7.21 4.75
CA ARG A 61 8.05 -5.86 4.24
C ARG A 61 7.94 -5.82 2.72
N THR A 62 7.79 -4.62 2.18
CA THR A 62 7.86 -4.41 0.74
C THR A 62 9.31 -4.50 0.24
N ALA A 63 9.48 -4.68 -1.05
CA ALA A 63 10.73 -4.36 -1.73
C ALA A 63 10.93 -2.83 -1.74
N TRP A 64 12.12 -2.37 -2.09
CA TRP A 64 12.35 -0.97 -2.42
C TRP A 64 11.47 -0.60 -3.60
N HIS A 65 10.78 0.54 -3.50
CA HIS A 65 9.89 1.00 -4.58
C HIS A 65 9.67 2.51 -4.51
N SER A 66 9.07 3.05 -5.56
CA SER A 66 8.66 4.44 -5.63
C SER A 66 7.32 4.55 -6.35
N HIS A 67 6.71 5.72 -6.26
CA HIS A 67 5.42 6.00 -6.88
C HIS A 67 5.52 7.27 -7.73
N PRO A 68 5.05 7.26 -8.98
CA PRO A 68 5.20 8.43 -9.86
C PRO A 68 4.52 9.69 -9.32
N LEU A 69 3.44 9.55 -8.55
CA LEU A 69 2.72 10.68 -7.94
C LEU A 69 2.77 10.65 -6.41
N GLY A 70 3.70 9.87 -5.84
CA GLY A 70 3.81 9.73 -4.39
C GLY A 70 2.81 8.75 -3.81
N GLN A 71 2.86 8.61 -2.49
CA GLN A 71 1.98 7.69 -1.75
C GLN A 71 1.68 8.26 -0.37
N VAL A 72 0.48 7.98 0.12
CA VAL A 72 0.10 8.22 1.52
C VAL A 72 -0.20 6.88 2.17
N LEU A 73 0.37 6.65 3.35
CA LEU A 73 0.04 5.52 4.20
C LEU A 73 -0.68 6.03 5.45
N ILE A 74 -1.74 5.33 5.84
CA ILE A 74 -2.44 5.57 7.11
C ILE A 74 -2.37 4.26 7.89
N VAL A 75 -1.63 4.24 8.98
CA VAL A 75 -1.46 3.04 9.79
C VAL A 75 -2.75 2.77 10.56
N THR A 76 -3.27 1.55 10.48
CA THR A 76 -4.55 1.16 11.09
C THR A 76 -4.38 0.24 12.28
N SER A 77 -3.34 -0.59 12.31
CA SER A 77 -3.11 -1.52 13.43
C SER A 77 -1.65 -1.94 13.52
N GLY A 78 -1.25 -2.40 14.69
CA GLY A 78 0.05 -3.00 14.91
C GLY A 78 1.20 -2.01 15.03
N LEU A 79 2.38 -2.44 14.62
CA LEU A 79 3.61 -1.66 14.72
C LEU A 79 4.46 -1.92 13.47
N GLY A 80 4.84 -0.86 12.78
CA GLY A 80 5.59 -0.99 11.55
C GLY A 80 6.84 -0.14 11.50
N TRP A 81 7.62 -0.37 10.46
CA TRP A 81 8.81 0.38 10.11
C TRP A 81 8.70 0.92 8.70
N VAL A 82 9.31 2.08 8.49
CA VAL A 82 9.40 2.73 7.19
C VAL A 82 10.78 3.34 7.03
N GLN A 83 11.30 3.30 5.80
CA GLN A 83 12.59 3.92 5.50
C GLN A 83 12.58 4.47 4.08
N ARG A 84 12.99 5.73 3.93
CA ARG A 84 13.37 6.27 2.62
C ARG A 84 14.85 6.02 2.37
N GLU A 85 15.22 5.86 1.12
CA GLU A 85 16.63 5.67 0.75
C GLU A 85 17.47 6.83 1.29
N GLY A 86 18.54 6.47 1.98
CA GLY A 86 19.45 7.44 2.60
C GLY A 86 19.00 7.96 3.96
N GLY A 87 17.82 7.56 4.43
CA GLY A 87 17.30 7.97 5.74
C GLY A 87 17.37 6.85 6.79
N ALA A 88 16.99 7.21 8.02
CA ALA A 88 16.88 6.23 9.11
C ALA A 88 15.56 5.45 9.00
N ILE A 89 15.54 4.26 9.61
CA ILE A 89 14.30 3.51 9.77
C ILE A 89 13.49 4.18 10.88
N GLU A 90 12.25 4.55 10.54
CA GLU A 90 11.31 5.18 11.47
C GLU A 90 10.23 4.19 11.87
N GLU A 91 9.83 4.23 13.15
CA GLU A 91 8.69 3.46 13.65
C GLU A 91 7.38 4.17 13.29
N ILE A 92 6.38 3.40 12.86
CA ILE A 92 5.04 3.92 12.56
C ILE A 92 3.99 3.15 13.35
N ARG A 93 2.98 3.87 13.86
CA ARG A 93 1.95 3.37 14.79
C ARG A 93 0.56 3.72 14.30
N PRO A 94 -0.49 3.04 14.79
CA PRO A 94 -1.88 3.36 14.42
C PRO A 94 -2.19 4.85 14.56
N GLY A 95 -2.78 5.41 13.50
CA GLY A 95 -3.07 6.83 13.39
C GLY A 95 -1.98 7.66 12.73
N ASP A 96 -0.78 7.13 12.59
CA ASP A 96 0.29 7.84 11.88
C ASP A 96 -0.02 7.90 10.38
N VAL A 97 0.29 9.05 9.79
CA VAL A 97 0.18 9.29 8.36
C VAL A 97 1.57 9.51 7.80
N VAL A 98 1.95 8.69 6.84
CA VAL A 98 3.25 8.78 6.17
C VAL A 98 3.01 9.21 4.73
N ARG A 99 3.75 10.22 4.26
CA ARG A 99 3.69 10.66 2.87
C ARG A 99 5.05 10.54 2.21
N PHE A 100 5.07 9.86 1.07
CA PHE A 100 6.25 9.79 0.20
C PHE A 100 6.05 10.73 -0.98
N GLU A 101 7.10 11.47 -1.31
CA GLU A 101 7.10 12.35 -2.48
C GLU A 101 7.16 11.54 -3.79
N PRO A 102 6.73 12.13 -4.92
CA PRO A 102 6.90 11.47 -6.22
C PRO A 102 8.35 11.04 -6.46
N GLY A 103 8.54 9.76 -6.84
CA GLY A 103 9.86 9.21 -7.13
C GLY A 103 10.72 8.87 -5.93
N GLU A 104 10.26 9.13 -4.71
CA GLU A 104 11.02 8.85 -3.50
C GLU A 104 11.09 7.35 -3.26
N ARG A 105 12.29 6.79 -3.32
CA ARG A 105 12.53 5.36 -3.12
C ARG A 105 12.48 5.02 -1.64
N HIS A 106 11.66 4.03 -1.28
CA HIS A 106 11.37 3.68 0.10
C HIS A 106 10.91 2.22 0.24
N TRP A 107 10.77 1.78 1.47
CA TRP A 107 10.08 0.53 1.83
C TRP A 107 9.33 0.72 3.14
N HIS A 108 8.36 -0.15 3.38
CA HIS A 108 7.62 -0.21 4.64
C HIS A 108 7.21 -1.66 4.94
N GLY A 109 6.95 -1.93 6.21
CA GLY A 109 6.57 -3.26 6.65
C GLY A 109 6.32 -3.34 8.14
N ALA A 110 6.11 -4.57 8.62
CA ALA A 110 5.94 -4.85 10.03
C ALA A 110 7.29 -4.79 10.76
N THR A 111 7.26 -4.71 12.09
CA THR A 111 8.45 -4.98 12.90
C THR A 111 8.74 -6.47 12.94
N ILE A 112 9.85 -6.86 13.52
CA ILE A 112 10.27 -8.27 13.58
C ILE A 112 9.25 -9.10 14.37
N THR A 113 8.61 -8.52 15.38
CA THR A 113 7.78 -9.26 16.32
C THR A 113 6.29 -8.93 16.25
N THR A 114 5.90 -7.86 15.57
CA THR A 114 4.51 -7.38 15.58
C THR A 114 4.01 -7.11 14.17
N ALA A 115 2.87 -7.66 13.82
CA ALA A 115 2.20 -7.39 12.54
C ALA A 115 1.78 -5.91 12.44
N MET A 116 1.62 -5.43 11.22
CA MET A 116 1.19 -4.05 10.97
C MET A 116 0.25 -4.01 9.77
N SER A 117 -0.78 -3.19 9.86
CA SER A 117 -1.66 -2.90 8.71
C SER A 117 -1.71 -1.42 8.44
N HIS A 118 -1.80 -1.06 7.17
CA HIS A 118 -2.02 0.32 6.76
C HIS A 118 -2.93 0.40 5.53
N ILE A 119 -3.58 1.53 5.38
CA ILE A 119 -4.22 1.91 4.12
C ILE A 119 -3.16 2.61 3.28
N ALA A 120 -3.00 2.16 2.04
CA ALA A 120 -2.11 2.79 1.06
C ALA A 120 -2.95 3.49 0.01
N ILE A 121 -2.67 4.77 -0.23
CA ILE A 121 -3.36 5.57 -1.23
C ILE A 121 -2.32 6.07 -2.23
N THR A 122 -2.54 5.76 -3.51
CA THR A 122 -1.70 6.21 -4.62
C THR A 122 -2.56 6.81 -5.71
N GLU A 123 -1.94 7.58 -6.59
CA GLU A 123 -2.57 8.07 -7.81
C GLU A 123 -1.89 7.43 -9.02
N ALA A 124 -2.68 7.02 -10.00
CA ALA A 124 -2.16 6.44 -11.22
C ALA A 124 -1.71 7.55 -12.19
N LEU A 125 -0.53 7.35 -12.79
CA LEU A 125 -0.05 8.18 -13.87
C LEU A 125 0.15 7.28 -15.10
N ASN A 126 -0.65 7.49 -16.14
CA ASN A 126 -0.64 6.65 -17.33
C ASN A 126 -0.82 5.16 -17.00
N GLY A 127 -1.72 4.85 -16.06
CA GLY A 127 -2.01 3.49 -15.63
C GLY A 127 -1.01 2.89 -14.66
N ARG A 128 0.02 3.61 -14.28
CA ARG A 128 1.11 3.13 -13.42
C ARG A 128 1.03 3.80 -12.05
N THR A 129 1.14 3.00 -10.98
CA THR A 129 1.12 3.50 -9.60
C THR A 129 2.44 3.30 -8.87
N ALA A 130 3.31 2.40 -9.33
CA ALA A 130 4.55 2.07 -8.63
C ALA A 130 5.64 1.63 -9.60
N ASP A 131 6.88 1.85 -9.20
CA ASP A 131 8.09 1.30 -9.79
C ASP A 131 8.79 0.45 -8.72
N TRP A 132 9.03 -0.82 -9.04
CA TRP A 132 9.59 -1.79 -8.10
C TRP A 132 11.06 -2.02 -8.37
N PHE A 133 11.84 -2.13 -7.30
CA PHE A 133 13.28 -2.36 -7.32
C PHE A 133 13.63 -3.63 -6.56
N GLU A 134 14.84 -3.73 -6.04
CA GLU A 134 15.30 -4.92 -5.33
C GLU A 134 14.62 -5.08 -3.96
N HIS A 135 14.58 -6.31 -3.48
CA HIS A 135 14.10 -6.60 -2.13
C HIS A 135 14.99 -5.92 -1.08
N VAL A 136 14.36 -5.57 0.03
CA VAL A 136 15.09 -5.13 1.24
C VAL A 136 15.73 -6.37 1.85
N SER A 137 17.06 -6.39 1.92
CA SER A 137 17.79 -7.52 2.52
C SER A 137 17.52 -7.63 4.01
N ASP A 138 17.74 -8.81 4.59
CA ASP A 138 17.62 -8.98 6.03
C ASP A 138 18.55 -8.03 6.80
N ALA A 139 19.75 -7.82 6.29
CA ALA A 139 20.72 -6.88 6.90
C ALA A 139 20.18 -5.45 6.90
N GLN A 140 19.61 -5.00 5.78
CA GLN A 140 19.00 -3.67 5.68
C GLN A 140 17.79 -3.54 6.62
N TYR A 141 16.92 -4.52 6.62
CA TYR A 141 15.72 -4.55 7.46
C TYR A 141 16.04 -4.52 8.95
N ARG A 142 17.09 -5.23 9.36
CA ARG A 142 17.52 -5.33 10.77
C ARG A 142 18.47 -4.22 11.22
N ALA A 143 18.78 -3.28 10.35
CA ALA A 143 19.75 -2.22 10.66
C ALA A 143 19.32 -1.30 11.79
N ARG A 144 18.01 -1.29 12.15
CA ARG A 144 17.51 -0.52 13.28
C ARG A 144 17.77 -1.18 14.63
N VAL A 145 17.88 -2.49 14.62
CA VAL A 145 17.96 -3.30 15.87
C VAL A 145 19.39 -3.35 16.40
#